data_7bc36c00e6435eeb2a5033589f6da6e8
#
_entry.id   7bc36c00e6435eeb2a5033589f6da6e8
#
_cell.length_a   1.000
_cell.length_b   1.000
_cell.length_c   1.000
_cell.angle_alpha   90.00
_cell.angle_beta   90.00
_cell.angle_gamma   90.00
#
_symmetry.space_group_name_H-M   'P 1'
#
loop_
_entity.id
_entity.type
_entity.pdbx_description
1 polymer ?
#
loop_
_entity_poly.entity_id
_entity_poly.type
_entity_poly.pdbx_seq_one_letter_code
_entity_poly.pdbx_strand_id
1 'polypeptide(L)'
;QDPPIADCCFTAPPVLELDPEGNVLQAWGGPGEGYTWFDQEHGIYLDHNGFIWLGTSNGNHVMKFTREGKHVLTIGEPGINMGSNDPDHLGGPANFFVEPSTNELFIADGYRNRRVVVYDAATGEYQRHWGAYGRPPDDEYRYQYPVRPDDPPQQYSTVHGIVGSDDGLIY
;
A
#
# COMPACT_ATOMS: atom_id res chain seq x y z
N GLN A 1 20.81 -1.99 1.18
CA GLN A 1 21.79 -1.95 0.12
C GLN A 1 22.38 -3.35 -0.05
N ASP A 2 22.25 -3.96 -1.22
CA ASP A 2 22.75 -5.30 -1.51
C ASP A 2 23.74 -5.21 -2.70
N PRO A 3 25.02 -5.57 -2.53
CA PRO A 3 25.62 -6.03 -1.30
C PRO A 3 25.86 -4.88 -0.28
N PRO A 4 26.02 -5.16 1.02
CA PRO A 4 26.42 -4.16 1.99
C PRO A 4 27.76 -3.52 1.58
N ILE A 5 27.82 -2.17 1.59
CA ILE A 5 29.03 -1.47 1.09
C ILE A 5 30.18 -1.51 2.08
N ALA A 6 29.94 -1.82 3.34
CA ALA A 6 30.98 -1.70 4.33
C ALA A 6 31.22 -2.97 5.12
N ASP A 7 32.47 -3.28 5.35
CA ASP A 7 32.93 -4.34 6.27
C ASP A 7 32.48 -4.13 7.73
N CYS A 8 31.82 -2.98 8.00
CA CYS A 8 31.45 -2.55 9.35
C CYS A 8 29.95 -2.67 9.68
N CYS A 9 29.06 -2.91 8.68
CA CYS A 9 27.65 -2.60 8.90
C CYS A 9 26.73 -3.72 8.43
N PHE A 10 25.77 -4.07 9.29
CA PHE A 10 24.61 -4.88 8.94
C PHE A 10 23.42 -3.95 8.68
N THR A 11 22.56 -4.34 7.76
CA THR A 11 21.28 -3.63 7.56
C THR A 11 20.43 -3.75 8.81
N ALA A 12 19.78 -2.63 9.19
CA ALA A 12 18.75 -2.69 10.22
C ALA A 12 17.56 -3.55 9.74
N PRO A 13 16.80 -4.15 10.66
CA PRO A 13 15.51 -4.74 10.30
C PRO A 13 14.63 -3.72 9.59
N PRO A 14 13.80 -4.14 8.61
CA PRO A 14 13.00 -3.23 7.77
C PRO A 14 12.01 -2.36 8.52
N VAL A 15 11.48 -2.83 9.65
CA VAL A 15 10.52 -2.10 10.47
C VAL A 15 11.15 -1.76 11.82
N LEU A 16 11.16 -0.46 12.14
CA LEU A 16 11.62 0.06 13.44
C LEU A 16 10.45 0.78 14.12
N GLU A 17 10.23 0.46 15.38
CA GLU A 17 9.35 1.23 16.24
C GLU A 17 10.20 2.08 17.18
N LEU A 18 9.92 3.37 17.21
CA LEU A 18 10.65 4.37 17.99
C LEU A 18 9.72 5.05 18.99
N ASP A 19 10.27 5.45 20.14
CA ASP A 19 9.59 6.41 21.00
C ASP A 19 9.74 7.85 20.46
N PRO A 20 9.03 8.85 21.05
CA PRO A 20 9.16 10.24 20.60
C PRO A 20 10.57 10.83 20.76
N GLU A 21 11.39 10.27 21.62
CA GLU A 21 12.78 10.65 21.85
C GLU A 21 13.76 10.02 20.84
N GLY A 22 13.25 9.07 19.99
CA GLY A 22 14.01 8.38 18.95
C GLY A 22 14.71 7.11 19.41
N ASN A 23 14.40 6.58 20.60
CA ASN A 23 14.94 5.30 21.05
C ASN A 23 14.19 4.15 20.37
N VAL A 24 14.93 3.12 19.94
CA VAL A 24 14.33 1.92 19.34
C VAL A 24 13.66 1.08 20.42
N LEU A 25 12.34 0.90 20.31
CA LEU A 25 11.54 0.05 21.20
C LEU A 25 11.53 -1.40 20.72
N GLN A 26 11.37 -1.60 19.42
CA GLN A 26 11.49 -2.90 18.77
C GLN A 26 11.88 -2.76 17.29
N ALA A 27 12.35 -3.86 16.72
CA ALA A 27 12.77 -3.94 15.33
C ALA A 27 12.48 -5.35 14.79
N TRP A 28 11.88 -5.44 13.60
CA TRP A 28 11.50 -6.72 13.00
C TRP A 28 11.34 -6.58 11.46
N GLY A 29 10.99 -7.68 10.80
CA GLY A 29 10.74 -7.75 9.37
C GLY A 29 11.81 -8.52 8.63
N GLY A 30 11.61 -8.69 7.33
CA GLY A 30 12.40 -9.54 6.45
C GLY A 30 11.70 -10.86 6.12
N PRO A 31 12.35 -11.73 5.35
CA PRO A 31 11.80 -13.02 4.96
C PRO A 31 11.35 -13.88 6.14
N GLY A 32 10.20 -14.54 6.00
CA GLY A 32 9.61 -15.38 7.03
C GLY A 32 8.78 -16.52 6.44
N GLU A 33 8.20 -17.33 7.31
CA GLU A 33 7.38 -18.46 6.90
C GLU A 33 5.95 -18.01 6.55
N GLY A 34 5.44 -18.50 5.40
CA GLY A 34 4.05 -18.30 4.99
C GLY A 34 3.77 -16.98 4.23
N TYR A 35 4.80 -16.20 3.95
CA TYR A 35 4.67 -14.98 3.12
C TYR A 35 5.94 -14.67 2.33
N THR A 36 5.82 -13.86 1.30
CA THR A 36 6.96 -13.36 0.52
C THR A 36 7.26 -11.93 0.93
N TRP A 37 8.46 -11.70 1.49
CA TRP A 37 8.89 -10.34 1.83
C TRP A 37 9.17 -9.52 0.57
N PHE A 38 9.08 -8.21 0.69
CA PHE A 38 9.32 -7.27 -0.40
C PHE A 38 10.80 -7.21 -0.80
N ASP A 39 11.08 -6.99 -2.08
CA ASP A 39 12.41 -6.59 -2.54
C ASP A 39 12.69 -5.12 -2.17
N GLN A 40 11.63 -4.32 -2.07
CA GLN A 40 11.68 -2.92 -1.70
C GLN A 40 10.41 -2.54 -0.93
N GLU A 41 10.56 -2.24 0.33
CA GLU A 41 9.50 -1.68 1.18
C GLU A 41 9.17 -0.26 0.73
N HIS A 42 7.88 0.12 0.81
CA HIS A 42 7.45 1.46 0.43
C HIS A 42 6.49 2.06 1.46
N GLY A 43 5.24 1.61 1.50
CA GLY A 43 4.22 2.12 2.42
C GLY A 43 4.21 1.41 3.76
N ILE A 44 4.02 2.17 4.84
CA ILE A 44 3.74 1.64 6.18
C ILE A 44 2.58 2.41 6.79
N TYR A 45 1.66 1.71 7.45
CA TYR A 45 0.53 2.29 8.14
C TYR A 45 0.19 1.48 9.39
N LEU A 46 0.03 2.15 10.53
CA LEU A 46 -0.47 1.57 11.77
C LEU A 46 -1.96 1.86 11.89
N ASP A 47 -2.80 0.82 11.90
CA ASP A 47 -4.24 1.00 12.01
C ASP A 47 -4.71 1.17 13.47
N HIS A 48 -5.99 1.54 13.64
CA HIS A 48 -6.63 1.78 14.94
C HIS A 48 -6.73 0.52 15.82
N ASN A 49 -6.57 -0.67 15.24
CA ASN A 49 -6.54 -1.95 15.96
C ASN A 49 -5.12 -2.37 16.35
N GLY A 50 -4.10 -1.57 15.99
CA GLY A 50 -2.70 -1.85 16.28
C GLY A 50 -2.01 -2.79 15.31
N PHE A 51 -2.60 -3.06 14.13
CA PHE A 51 -1.94 -3.81 13.08
C PHE A 51 -1.11 -2.89 12.18
N ILE A 52 -0.01 -3.43 11.70
CA ILE A 52 0.91 -2.77 10.76
C ILE A 52 0.63 -3.29 9.35
N TRP A 53 0.33 -2.36 8.45
CA TRP A 53 0.17 -2.62 7.03
C TRP A 53 1.42 -2.18 6.30
N LEU A 54 1.98 -3.08 5.50
CA LEU A 54 3.17 -2.84 4.69
C LEU A 54 2.87 -3.09 3.22
N GLY A 55 3.47 -2.29 2.35
CA GLY A 55 3.34 -2.45 0.91
C GLY A 55 4.60 -2.13 0.16
N THR A 56 4.57 -2.40 -1.13
CA THR A 56 5.68 -2.24 -2.05
C THR A 56 5.25 -1.60 -3.36
N SER A 57 6.05 -0.69 -3.88
CA SER A 57 5.78 -0.05 -5.17
C SER A 57 6.00 -0.96 -6.38
N ASN A 58 6.69 -2.08 -6.22
CA ASN A 58 7.05 -2.99 -7.31
C ASN A 58 6.63 -4.46 -7.10
N GLY A 59 6.19 -4.85 -5.92
CA GLY A 59 5.90 -6.24 -5.57
C GLY A 59 4.44 -6.67 -5.69
N ASN A 60 3.51 -5.76 -5.94
CA ASN A 60 2.08 -5.99 -6.21
C ASN A 60 1.30 -6.68 -5.09
N HIS A 61 1.72 -6.58 -3.85
CA HIS A 61 1.01 -7.11 -2.69
C HIS A 61 1.17 -6.22 -1.45
N VAL A 62 0.26 -6.43 -0.52
CA VAL A 62 0.22 -5.77 0.79
C VAL A 62 0.18 -6.84 1.86
N MET A 63 0.92 -6.64 2.94
CA MET A 63 0.93 -7.56 4.08
C MET A 63 0.48 -6.86 5.35
N LYS A 64 -0.28 -7.57 6.16
CA LYS A 64 -0.71 -7.17 7.49
C LYS A 64 0.06 -7.96 8.54
N PHE A 65 0.56 -7.23 9.54
CA PHE A 65 1.29 -7.81 10.68
C PHE A 65 0.70 -7.34 12.00
N THR A 66 0.90 -8.12 13.06
CA THR A 66 0.76 -7.58 14.42
C THR A 66 1.87 -6.56 14.68
N ARG A 67 1.75 -5.77 15.74
CA ARG A 67 2.78 -4.80 16.13
C ARG A 67 4.13 -5.46 16.40
N GLU A 68 4.13 -6.72 16.86
CA GLU A 68 5.33 -7.51 17.14
C GLU A 68 5.91 -8.21 15.91
N GLY A 69 5.35 -7.96 14.72
CA GLY A 69 5.86 -8.51 13.46
C GLY A 69 5.37 -9.92 13.10
N LYS A 70 4.29 -10.40 13.72
CA LYS A 70 3.68 -11.68 13.30
C LYS A 70 2.79 -11.44 12.08
N HIS A 71 3.05 -12.15 10.97
CA HIS A 71 2.21 -12.09 9.77
C HIS A 71 0.76 -12.53 10.05
N VAL A 72 -0.20 -11.82 9.50
CA VAL A 72 -1.64 -12.05 9.66
C VAL A 72 -2.28 -12.45 8.34
N LEU A 73 -2.12 -11.62 7.30
CA LEU A 73 -2.65 -11.89 5.96
C LEU A 73 -1.85 -11.14 4.87
N THR A 74 -2.03 -11.57 3.63
CA THR A 74 -1.52 -10.92 2.43
C THR A 74 -2.67 -10.65 1.47
N ILE A 75 -2.70 -9.46 0.84
CA ILE A 75 -3.62 -9.06 -0.22
C ILE A 75 -2.81 -8.88 -1.50
N GLY A 76 -3.29 -9.41 -2.61
CA GLY A 76 -2.57 -9.45 -3.88
C GLY A 76 -1.57 -10.61 -3.94
N GLU A 77 -0.90 -10.74 -5.07
CA GLU A 77 0.07 -11.80 -5.33
C GLU A 77 1.42 -11.19 -5.75
N PRO A 78 2.54 -11.62 -5.10
CA PRO A 78 3.86 -11.10 -5.43
C PRO A 78 4.19 -11.22 -6.91
N GLY A 79 4.51 -10.08 -7.54
CA GLY A 79 4.91 -10.02 -8.95
C GLY A 79 3.77 -10.07 -9.97
N ILE A 80 2.53 -10.34 -9.57
CA ILE A 80 1.38 -10.44 -10.48
C ILE A 80 0.58 -9.13 -10.48
N ASN A 81 0.30 -8.61 -11.68
CA ASN A 81 -0.62 -7.49 -11.92
C ASN A 81 -1.52 -7.84 -13.10
N MET A 82 -2.82 -7.74 -12.93
CA MET A 82 -3.83 -8.05 -13.93
C MET A 82 -4.62 -6.80 -14.39
N GLY A 83 -4.12 -5.60 -14.03
CA GLY A 83 -4.73 -4.33 -14.39
C GLY A 83 -5.64 -3.73 -13.31
N SER A 84 -6.06 -2.49 -13.58
CA SER A 84 -6.76 -1.66 -12.58
C SER A 84 -8.18 -2.12 -12.25
N ASN A 85 -8.79 -2.98 -13.05
CA ASN A 85 -10.14 -3.49 -12.81
C ASN A 85 -10.18 -4.91 -12.23
N ASP A 86 -9.03 -5.52 -11.99
CA ASP A 86 -8.94 -6.83 -11.37
C ASP A 86 -9.12 -6.74 -9.85
N PRO A 87 -10.03 -7.54 -9.23
CA PRO A 87 -10.31 -7.46 -7.80
C PRO A 87 -9.23 -8.12 -6.92
N ASP A 88 -8.47 -9.05 -7.45
CA ASP A 88 -7.61 -9.95 -6.67
C ASP A 88 -6.14 -9.52 -6.67
N HIS A 89 -5.71 -8.73 -7.68
CA HIS A 89 -4.31 -8.35 -7.85
C HIS A 89 -4.11 -6.84 -7.72
N LEU A 90 -2.97 -6.45 -7.17
CA LEU A 90 -2.57 -5.05 -6.99
C LEU A 90 -1.53 -4.62 -8.02
N GLY A 91 -1.38 -3.31 -8.22
CA GLY A 91 -0.46 -2.72 -9.20
C GLY A 91 0.51 -1.73 -8.58
N GLY A 92 1.23 -2.12 -7.55
CA GLY A 92 2.17 -1.25 -6.84
C GLY A 92 1.46 -0.34 -5.85
N PRO A 93 0.95 -0.91 -4.74
CA PRO A 93 0.28 -0.15 -3.67
C PRO A 93 1.27 0.77 -2.97
N ALA A 94 0.89 2.06 -2.83
CA ALA A 94 1.76 3.09 -2.30
C ALA A 94 1.47 3.46 -0.83
N ASN A 95 0.19 3.53 -0.47
CA ASN A 95 -0.23 4.01 0.85
C ASN A 95 -1.56 3.39 1.26
N PHE A 96 -1.87 3.45 2.56
CA PHE A 96 -3.01 2.77 3.17
C PHE A 96 -3.71 3.65 4.18
N PHE A 97 -5.01 3.41 4.34
CA PHE A 97 -5.82 3.93 5.43
C PHE A 97 -6.88 2.89 5.81
N VAL A 98 -7.07 2.63 7.10
CA VAL A 98 -8.17 1.80 7.60
C VAL A 98 -9.17 2.71 8.30
N GLU A 99 -10.40 2.72 7.77
CA GLU A 99 -11.47 3.52 8.35
C GLU A 99 -11.98 2.86 9.65
N PRO A 100 -11.90 3.58 10.81
CA PRO A 100 -12.17 2.96 12.10
C PRO A 100 -13.61 2.47 12.32
N SER A 101 -14.60 3.11 11.70
CA SER A 101 -16.01 2.77 11.93
C SER A 101 -16.49 1.59 11.09
N THR A 102 -15.91 1.38 9.91
CA THR A 102 -16.31 0.31 8.98
C THR A 102 -15.29 -0.82 8.91
N ASN A 103 -14.07 -0.61 9.41
CA ASN A 103 -12.94 -1.52 9.27
C ASN A 103 -12.58 -1.81 7.80
N GLU A 104 -12.83 -0.86 6.91
CA GLU A 104 -12.44 -0.94 5.51
C GLU A 104 -11.01 -0.45 5.32
N LEU A 105 -10.21 -1.24 4.61
CA LEU A 105 -8.87 -0.89 4.18
C LEU A 105 -8.92 -0.25 2.80
N PHE A 106 -8.56 1.01 2.72
CA PHE A 106 -8.37 1.76 1.48
C PHE A 106 -6.91 1.71 1.07
N ILE A 107 -6.64 1.34 -0.17
CA ILE A 107 -5.29 1.24 -0.74
C ILE A 107 -5.16 2.20 -1.92
N ALA A 108 -4.16 3.09 -1.87
CA ALA A 108 -3.71 3.87 -3.01
C ALA A 108 -2.91 2.95 -3.94
N ASP A 109 -3.59 2.31 -4.88
CA ASP A 109 -3.03 1.32 -5.81
C ASP A 109 -2.68 1.98 -7.14
N GLY A 110 -1.55 2.72 -7.18
CA GLY A 110 -1.33 3.70 -8.23
C GLY A 110 -0.02 3.68 -8.98
N TYR A 111 0.99 2.88 -8.64
CA TYR A 111 2.24 2.86 -9.40
C TYR A 111 2.08 2.23 -10.78
N ARG A 112 1.26 1.19 -10.91
CA ARG A 112 0.93 0.53 -12.18
C ARG A 112 -0.56 0.54 -12.47
N ASN A 113 -1.40 0.58 -11.43
CA ASN A 113 -2.84 0.73 -11.53
C ASN A 113 -3.26 2.20 -11.39
N ARG A 114 -4.56 2.48 -11.58
CA ARG A 114 -5.13 3.84 -11.61
C ARG A 114 -6.33 3.95 -10.69
N ARG A 115 -6.19 3.42 -9.46
CA ARG A 115 -7.35 3.26 -8.58
C ARG A 115 -7.04 3.47 -7.10
N VAL A 116 -8.10 3.77 -6.37
CA VAL A 116 -8.24 3.40 -4.97
C VAL A 116 -9.00 2.09 -4.94
N VAL A 117 -8.52 1.11 -4.20
CA VAL A 117 -9.19 -0.17 -4.00
C VAL A 117 -9.45 -0.41 -2.51
N VAL A 118 -10.59 -1.03 -2.20
CA VAL A 118 -11.07 -1.23 -0.84
C VAL A 118 -11.25 -2.71 -0.56
N TYR A 119 -10.70 -3.14 0.57
CA TYR A 119 -10.84 -4.49 1.11
C TYR A 119 -11.38 -4.44 2.54
N ASP A 120 -11.93 -5.53 3.02
CA ASP A 120 -12.18 -5.72 4.45
C ASP A 120 -10.84 -5.91 5.17
N ALA A 121 -10.55 -5.10 6.18
CA ALA A 121 -9.26 -5.12 6.87
C ALA A 121 -9.08 -6.35 7.79
N ALA A 122 -10.15 -7.08 8.12
CA ALA A 122 -10.06 -8.30 8.93
C ALA A 122 -9.81 -9.54 8.08
N THR A 123 -10.47 -9.64 6.91
CA THR A 123 -10.47 -10.83 6.07
C THR A 123 -9.59 -10.72 4.83
N GLY A 124 -9.34 -9.50 4.35
CA GLY A 124 -8.69 -9.26 3.06
C GLY A 124 -9.62 -9.44 1.86
N GLU A 125 -10.93 -9.56 2.08
CA GLU A 125 -11.91 -9.70 1.00
C GLU A 125 -12.11 -8.38 0.26
N TYR A 126 -12.11 -8.44 -1.08
CA TYR A 126 -12.39 -7.31 -1.95
C TYR A 126 -13.80 -6.77 -1.73
N GLN A 127 -13.94 -5.44 -1.69
CA GLN A 127 -15.21 -4.75 -1.56
C GLN A 127 -15.57 -3.96 -2.83
N ARG A 128 -14.71 -3.03 -3.23
CA ARG A 128 -14.90 -2.13 -4.37
C ARG A 128 -13.62 -1.42 -4.78
N HIS A 129 -13.65 -0.78 -5.93
CA HIS A 129 -12.61 0.17 -6.35
C HIS A 129 -13.20 1.28 -7.21
N TRP A 130 -12.43 2.34 -7.41
CA TRP A 130 -12.74 3.42 -8.34
C TRP A 130 -11.47 4.10 -8.86
N GLY A 131 -11.58 4.68 -10.05
CA GLY A 131 -10.59 5.59 -10.63
C GLY A 131 -10.95 7.05 -10.40
N ALA A 132 -10.37 7.93 -11.21
CA ALA A 132 -10.61 9.36 -11.12
C ALA A 132 -12.09 9.72 -11.27
N TYR A 133 -12.56 10.64 -10.43
CA TYR A 133 -13.95 11.13 -10.42
C TYR A 133 -15.00 10.03 -10.15
N GLY A 134 -14.62 8.97 -9.44
CA GLY A 134 -15.52 7.85 -9.14
C GLY A 134 -15.84 6.94 -10.34
N ARG A 135 -15.13 7.08 -11.45
CA ARG A 135 -15.31 6.28 -12.67
C ARG A 135 -14.48 4.99 -12.60
N PRO A 136 -14.83 3.97 -13.40
CA PRO A 136 -13.95 2.82 -13.58
C PRO A 136 -12.59 3.25 -14.12
N PRO A 137 -11.48 2.65 -13.66
CA PRO A 137 -10.17 2.87 -14.24
C PRO A 137 -10.12 2.44 -15.71
N ASP A 138 -9.37 3.21 -16.51
CA ASP A 138 -9.06 2.91 -17.91
C ASP A 138 -7.54 2.83 -18.10
N ASP A 139 -7.01 1.61 -18.20
CA ASP A 139 -5.58 1.37 -18.35
C ASP A 139 -5.07 1.75 -19.75
N GLU A 140 -5.96 1.86 -20.74
CA GLU A 140 -5.62 2.30 -22.10
C GLU A 140 -5.59 3.83 -22.27
N TYR A 141 -6.06 4.58 -21.26
CA TYR A 141 -6.06 6.04 -21.32
C TYR A 141 -4.66 6.59 -21.58
N ARG A 142 -4.55 7.54 -22.49
CA ARG A 142 -3.30 8.22 -22.83
C ARG A 142 -3.33 9.65 -22.35
N TYR A 143 -2.38 9.99 -21.47
CA TYR A 143 -2.23 11.35 -20.96
C TYR A 143 -1.74 12.27 -22.06
N GLN A 144 -2.36 13.46 -22.13
CA GLN A 144 -1.90 14.54 -23.01
C GLN A 144 -1.03 15.52 -22.24
N TYR A 145 0.11 15.86 -22.81
CA TYR A 145 1.01 16.86 -22.24
C TYR A 145 1.29 17.96 -23.28
N PRO A 146 1.33 19.26 -22.89
CA PRO A 146 1.04 19.74 -21.53
C PRO A 146 -0.45 19.58 -21.15
N VAL A 147 -0.71 19.38 -19.85
CA VAL A 147 -2.07 19.33 -19.33
C VAL A 147 -2.74 20.68 -19.58
N ARG A 148 -3.95 20.67 -20.11
CA ARG A 148 -4.75 21.89 -20.38
C ARG A 148 -5.76 22.11 -19.25
N PRO A 149 -5.97 23.36 -18.78
CA PRO A 149 -6.97 23.65 -17.75
C PRO A 149 -8.42 23.34 -18.17
N ASP A 150 -8.70 23.42 -19.46
CA ASP A 150 -10.01 23.13 -20.07
C ASP A 150 -10.20 21.64 -20.46
N ASP A 151 -9.14 20.84 -20.38
CA ASP A 151 -9.14 19.41 -20.65
C ASP A 151 -8.26 18.65 -19.62
N PRO A 152 -8.70 18.56 -18.36
CA PRO A 152 -7.95 17.88 -17.31
C PRO A 152 -7.92 16.36 -17.55
N PRO A 153 -6.88 15.66 -17.08
CA PRO A 153 -6.81 14.19 -17.15
C PRO A 153 -8.04 13.52 -16.55
N GLN A 154 -8.58 12.53 -17.26
CA GLN A 154 -9.78 11.80 -16.86
C GLN A 154 -9.48 10.51 -16.10
N GLN A 155 -8.22 10.20 -15.90
CA GLN A 155 -7.73 9.06 -15.13
C GLN A 155 -6.63 9.49 -14.17
N TYR A 156 -6.47 8.75 -13.08
CA TYR A 156 -5.32 8.93 -12.21
C TYR A 156 -4.02 8.56 -12.93
N SER A 157 -2.97 9.35 -12.72
CA SER A 157 -1.61 9.00 -13.16
C SER A 157 -0.96 8.06 -12.16
N THR A 158 -0.78 8.55 -10.92
CA THR A 158 -0.28 7.75 -9.81
C THR A 158 -1.08 8.09 -8.57
N VAL A 159 -1.84 7.14 -8.07
CA VAL A 159 -2.53 7.27 -6.77
C VAL A 159 -1.51 6.89 -5.71
N HIS A 160 -0.96 7.89 -5.02
CA HIS A 160 0.20 7.69 -4.16
C HIS A 160 -0.08 7.88 -2.66
N GLY A 161 -1.02 8.74 -2.32
CA GLY A 161 -1.41 9.00 -0.95
C GLY A 161 -2.90 8.77 -0.74
N ILE A 162 -3.26 8.35 0.46
CA ILE A 162 -4.65 8.23 0.89
C ILE A 162 -4.73 8.50 2.40
N VAL A 163 -5.71 9.26 2.81
CA VAL A 163 -5.97 9.56 4.22
C VAL A 163 -7.46 9.76 4.43
N GLY A 164 -7.97 9.33 5.56
CA GLY A 164 -9.33 9.62 5.99
C GLY A 164 -9.36 10.74 7.03
N SER A 165 -10.49 11.40 7.11
CA SER A 165 -10.79 12.41 8.12
C SER A 165 -11.85 11.88 9.11
N ASP A 166 -11.96 12.52 10.27
CA ASP A 166 -12.88 12.11 11.35
C ASP A 166 -14.36 12.21 10.97
N ASP A 167 -14.70 12.93 9.89
CA ASP A 167 -16.05 13.03 9.34
C ASP A 167 -16.38 11.97 8.27
N GLY A 168 -15.46 10.99 8.08
CA GLY A 168 -15.63 9.86 7.17
C GLY A 168 -15.33 10.16 5.70
N LEU A 169 -14.66 11.26 5.40
CA LEU A 169 -14.22 11.57 4.04
C LEU A 169 -12.83 10.99 3.77
N ILE A 170 -12.59 10.65 2.51
CA ILE A 170 -11.31 10.11 2.01
C ILE A 170 -10.67 11.13 1.08
N TYR A 171 -9.38 11.36 1.27
CA TYR A 171 -8.56 12.32 0.50
C TYR A 171 -7.34 11.64 -0.10
#